data_65afa749419cca2cdaa4c677372badc9
#
_entry.id   65afa749419cca2cdaa4c677372badc9
#
_cell.length_a   1.000
_cell.length_b   1.000
_cell.length_c   1.000
_cell.angle_alpha   90.00
_cell.angle_beta   90.00
_cell.angle_gamma   90.00
#
_symmetry.space_group_name_H-M   'P 1'
#
loop_
_entity.id
_entity.type
_entity.pdbx_description
1 polymer ?
#
loop_
_entity_poly.entity_id
_entity_poly.type
_entity_poly.pdbx_seq_one_letter_code
_entity_poly.pdbx_strand_id
1 'polypeptide(L)'
;MRSGIYVCSFDGDGLVDFEKDGAVISRNDSRILVNVTSNNGIRVRISRTNVSNPVKNITLVPLELYGKSFPEYPFHPDFIAELRGASMLRFSGWLRVDANDYNTRNQPRDWSQRTTEDHQTQNCGQGVAIEHMIALSNILGASPWFGLPKAVSLSDDYATKFATMVRDRLDPSLLIYIEYRDEGPPPPRRPPARA
;
A
#
# COMPACT_ATOMS: atom_id res chain seq x y z
N MET A 1 13.29 -1.78 1.82
CA MET A 1 13.75 -1.67 0.41
C MET A 1 14.96 -2.59 0.28
N ARG A 2 15.08 -3.35 -0.80
CA ARG A 2 16.26 -4.22 -1.03
C ARG A 2 17.49 -3.37 -1.38
N SER A 3 18.68 -3.82 -1.00
CA SER A 3 19.94 -3.23 -1.48
C SER A 3 20.07 -3.44 -2.99
N GLY A 4 20.64 -2.47 -3.68
CA GLY A 4 20.80 -2.52 -5.13
C GLY A 4 20.84 -1.16 -5.78
N ILE A 5 20.88 -1.15 -7.09
CA ILE A 5 20.87 0.08 -7.90
C ILE A 5 19.42 0.39 -8.30
N TYR A 6 19.03 1.63 -8.10
CA TYR A 6 17.72 2.15 -8.43
C TYR A 6 17.83 3.31 -9.41
N VAL A 7 16.81 3.47 -10.24
CA VAL A 7 16.62 4.64 -11.09
C VAL A 7 15.55 5.51 -10.48
N CYS A 8 15.91 6.74 -10.13
CA CYS A 8 14.94 7.78 -9.81
C CYS A 8 14.67 8.59 -11.08
N SER A 9 13.41 8.77 -11.40
CA SER A 9 12.95 9.69 -12.45
C SER A 9 11.95 10.67 -11.85
N PHE A 10 11.88 11.87 -12.41
CA PHE A 10 10.93 12.89 -12.02
C PHE A 10 10.67 13.86 -13.17
N ASP A 11 9.54 14.54 -13.12
CA ASP A 11 9.20 15.63 -14.02
C ASP A 11 9.47 16.98 -13.36
N GLY A 12 9.59 18.03 -14.17
CA GLY A 12 9.78 19.40 -13.71
C GLY A 12 11.24 19.77 -13.48
N ASP A 13 11.44 21.05 -13.09
CA ASP A 13 12.76 21.65 -12.92
C ASP A 13 13.11 21.74 -11.43
N GLY A 14 14.14 21.02 -11.03
CA GLY A 14 14.56 21.05 -9.64
C GLY A 14 15.77 20.20 -9.35
N LEU A 15 16.09 20.07 -8.06
CA LEU A 15 17.17 19.25 -7.58
C LEU A 15 16.63 18.25 -6.57
N VAL A 16 16.73 16.98 -6.93
CA VAL A 16 16.35 15.84 -6.09
C VAL A 16 17.61 15.15 -5.61
N ASP A 17 17.76 14.97 -4.31
CA ASP A 17 18.90 14.33 -3.66
C ASP A 17 18.45 13.16 -2.80
N PHE A 18 19.43 12.33 -2.43
CA PHE A 18 19.23 11.16 -1.59
C PHE A 18 20.11 11.26 -0.35
N GLU A 19 19.55 10.83 0.78
CA GLU A 19 20.22 10.80 2.08
C GLU A 19 20.06 9.42 2.73
N LYS A 20 20.76 9.20 3.83
CA LYS A 20 20.88 7.93 4.57
C LYS A 20 21.58 6.87 3.70
N ASP A 21 20.89 5.75 3.42
CA ASP A 21 21.48 4.61 2.70
C ASP A 21 21.42 4.75 1.17
N GLY A 22 20.90 5.87 0.66
CA GLY A 22 20.86 6.20 -0.75
C GLY A 22 22.05 7.07 -1.17
N ALA A 23 22.94 6.54 -2.01
CA ALA A 23 24.07 7.28 -2.57
C ALA A 23 23.88 7.48 -4.07
N VAL A 24 23.96 8.75 -4.53
CA VAL A 24 23.88 9.07 -5.97
C VAL A 24 25.14 8.57 -6.68
N ILE A 25 24.98 7.71 -7.70
CA ILE A 25 26.06 7.22 -8.56
C ILE A 25 26.26 8.16 -9.74
N SER A 26 25.17 8.52 -10.39
CA SER A 26 25.17 9.43 -11.55
C SER A 26 23.86 10.18 -11.66
N ARG A 27 23.90 11.28 -12.41
CA ARG A 27 22.76 12.18 -12.57
C ARG A 27 22.77 12.76 -13.99
N ASN A 28 21.58 12.83 -14.59
CA ASN A 28 21.29 13.69 -15.72
C ASN A 28 20.01 14.50 -15.42
N ASP A 29 19.50 15.27 -16.38
CA ASP A 29 18.45 16.27 -16.14
C ASP A 29 17.21 15.77 -15.39
N SER A 30 16.76 14.55 -15.67
CA SER A 30 15.53 13.99 -15.06
C SER A 30 15.70 12.57 -14.51
N ARG A 31 16.95 12.07 -14.51
CA ARG A 31 17.24 10.69 -14.08
C ARG A 31 18.44 10.64 -13.16
N ILE A 32 18.31 9.92 -12.06
CA ILE A 32 19.36 9.74 -11.07
C ILE A 32 19.54 8.25 -10.82
N LEU A 33 20.77 7.75 -10.93
CA LEU A 33 21.12 6.41 -10.47
C LEU A 33 21.52 6.49 -9.00
N VAL A 34 20.87 5.66 -8.18
CA VAL A 34 21.04 5.64 -6.74
C VAL A 34 21.45 4.24 -6.30
N ASN A 35 22.57 4.12 -5.60
CA ASN A 35 22.94 2.90 -4.92
C ASN A 35 22.31 2.89 -3.51
N VAL A 36 21.57 1.85 -3.20
CA VAL A 36 20.98 1.63 -1.87
C VAL A 36 21.70 0.46 -1.21
N THR A 37 22.33 0.69 -0.07
CA THR A 37 23.27 -0.28 0.53
C THR A 37 22.76 -0.98 1.79
N SER A 38 21.68 -0.52 2.43
CA SER A 38 21.29 -1.04 3.75
C SER A 38 19.78 -0.89 4.02
N ASN A 39 19.37 -1.14 5.25
CA ASN A 39 17.98 -1.22 5.71
C ASN A 39 17.54 -0.04 6.58
N ASN A 40 18.36 1.01 6.78
CA ASN A 40 17.94 2.20 7.55
C ASN A 40 16.99 3.10 6.74
N GLY A 41 16.76 2.70 5.49
CA GLY A 41 15.92 3.40 4.54
C GLY A 41 16.64 4.55 3.86
N ILE A 42 15.99 5.09 2.85
CA ILE A 42 16.46 6.25 2.11
C ILE A 42 15.55 7.45 2.41
N ARG A 43 16.13 8.63 2.30
CA ARG A 43 15.36 9.88 2.31
C ARG A 43 15.54 10.55 0.95
N VAL A 44 14.43 10.84 0.29
CA VAL A 44 14.40 11.67 -0.91
C VAL A 44 14.25 13.12 -0.46
N ARG A 45 15.11 14.00 -0.92
CA ARG A 45 15.07 15.43 -0.61
C ARG A 45 14.96 16.24 -1.89
N ILE A 46 13.92 17.07 -1.97
CA ILE A 46 13.80 18.10 -3.01
C ILE A 46 14.44 19.36 -2.42
N SER A 47 15.67 19.66 -2.84
CA SER A 47 16.42 20.82 -2.34
C SER A 47 16.16 22.10 -3.13
N ARG A 48 15.64 21.98 -4.35
CA ARG A 48 15.21 23.09 -5.21
C ARG A 48 14.07 22.62 -6.12
N THR A 49 13.12 23.50 -6.36
CA THR A 49 12.05 23.29 -7.35
C THR A 49 11.69 24.63 -7.99
N ASN A 50 11.31 24.61 -9.26
CA ASN A 50 10.81 25.77 -9.97
C ASN A 50 9.30 25.89 -9.76
N VAL A 51 8.81 27.04 -9.31
CA VAL A 51 7.37 27.24 -9.04
C VAL A 51 6.52 27.11 -10.32
N SER A 52 7.05 27.51 -11.47
CA SER A 52 6.34 27.43 -12.75
C SER A 52 6.35 26.01 -13.36
N ASN A 53 7.30 25.18 -12.98
CA ASN A 53 7.43 23.79 -13.41
C ASN A 53 7.97 22.94 -12.25
N PRO A 54 7.15 22.67 -11.21
CA PRO A 54 7.63 22.03 -10.00
C PRO A 54 8.03 20.58 -10.21
N VAL A 55 8.96 20.11 -9.39
CA VAL A 55 9.30 18.69 -9.30
C VAL A 55 8.05 17.91 -8.92
N LYS A 56 7.70 16.91 -9.71
CA LYS A 56 6.53 16.04 -9.55
C LYS A 56 6.78 14.67 -10.16
N ASN A 57 5.85 13.75 -9.96
CA ASN A 57 5.89 12.38 -10.52
C ASN A 57 7.22 11.66 -10.21
N ILE A 58 7.72 11.82 -8.98
CA ILE A 58 8.97 11.18 -8.57
C ILE A 58 8.72 9.68 -8.49
N THR A 59 9.49 8.91 -9.25
CA THR A 59 9.51 7.46 -9.21
C THR A 59 10.88 6.95 -8.78
N LEU A 60 10.94 5.84 -8.09
CA LEU A 60 12.18 5.17 -7.71
C LEU A 60 12.00 3.66 -7.95
N VAL A 61 12.60 3.15 -8.99
CA VAL A 61 12.39 1.80 -9.49
C VAL A 61 13.75 1.05 -9.49
N PRO A 62 13.80 -0.23 -9.07
CA PRO A 62 15.00 -1.04 -9.25
C PRO A 62 15.48 -0.99 -10.70
N LEU A 63 16.81 -0.91 -10.91
CA LEU A 63 17.38 -0.79 -12.26
C LEU A 63 16.94 -1.93 -13.18
N GLU A 64 16.82 -3.14 -12.64
CA GLU A 64 16.39 -4.33 -13.39
C GLU A 64 14.93 -4.26 -13.86
N LEU A 65 14.11 -3.43 -13.23
CA LEU A 65 12.69 -3.21 -13.59
C LEU A 65 12.47 -1.92 -14.37
N TYR A 66 13.49 -1.06 -14.45
CA TYR A 66 13.36 0.23 -15.11
C TYR A 66 13.08 0.09 -16.62
N GLY A 67 12.05 0.80 -17.08
CA GLY A 67 11.60 0.73 -18.48
C GLY A 67 10.89 -0.56 -18.87
N LYS A 68 10.68 -1.47 -17.94
CA LYS A 68 9.90 -2.69 -18.17
C LYS A 68 8.45 -2.46 -17.78
N SER A 69 7.55 -2.95 -18.62
CA SER A 69 6.15 -3.14 -18.27
C SER A 69 5.97 -4.56 -17.76
N PHE A 70 5.32 -4.73 -16.63
CA PHE A 70 4.96 -6.04 -16.09
C PHE A 70 3.49 -6.04 -15.67
N PRO A 71 2.79 -7.16 -15.93
CA PRO A 71 1.33 -7.23 -15.72
C PRO A 71 0.93 -7.05 -14.25
N GLU A 72 1.85 -7.36 -13.34
CA GLU A 72 1.63 -7.33 -11.90
C GLU A 72 1.75 -5.92 -11.28
N TYR A 73 2.05 -4.89 -12.08
CA TYR A 73 2.07 -3.51 -11.56
C TYR A 73 0.75 -3.17 -10.82
N PRO A 74 0.79 -2.55 -9.63
CA PRO A 74 1.93 -1.90 -8.98
C PRO A 74 2.78 -2.80 -8.07
N PHE A 75 2.58 -4.11 -8.09
CA PHE A 75 3.27 -5.03 -7.19
C PHE A 75 4.63 -5.44 -7.75
N HIS A 76 5.60 -5.59 -6.86
CA HIS A 76 6.91 -6.11 -7.23
C HIS A 76 6.79 -7.59 -7.66
N PRO A 77 7.45 -8.03 -8.76
CA PRO A 77 7.35 -9.41 -9.22
C PRO A 77 7.71 -10.47 -8.17
N ASP A 78 8.71 -10.20 -7.33
CA ASP A 78 9.08 -11.11 -6.23
C ASP A 78 7.99 -11.23 -5.17
N PHE A 79 7.28 -10.12 -4.86
CA PHE A 79 6.15 -10.16 -3.95
C PHE A 79 5.02 -11.04 -4.49
N ILE A 80 4.73 -10.93 -5.78
CA ILE A 80 3.76 -11.81 -6.45
C ILE A 80 4.26 -13.26 -6.42
N ALA A 81 5.54 -13.50 -6.69
CA ALA A 81 6.11 -14.84 -6.68
C ALA A 81 6.02 -15.51 -5.30
N GLU A 82 6.22 -14.77 -4.21
CA GLU A 82 6.08 -15.26 -2.83
C GLU A 82 4.64 -15.65 -2.48
N LEU A 83 3.65 -15.00 -3.09
CA LEU A 83 2.23 -15.25 -2.83
C LEU A 83 1.62 -16.27 -3.80
N ARG A 84 2.34 -16.72 -4.83
CA ARG A 84 1.84 -17.70 -5.79
C ARG A 84 1.41 -18.99 -5.09
N GLY A 85 0.22 -19.45 -5.41
CA GLY A 85 -0.38 -20.64 -4.79
C GLY A 85 -1.26 -20.33 -3.58
N ALA A 86 -1.35 -19.10 -3.12
CA ALA A 86 -2.36 -18.72 -2.16
C ALA A 86 -3.75 -18.80 -2.82
N SER A 87 -4.69 -19.51 -2.19
CA SER A 87 -6.09 -19.58 -2.64
C SER A 87 -6.96 -18.47 -2.04
N MET A 88 -6.47 -17.81 -0.99
CA MET A 88 -7.18 -16.76 -0.26
C MET A 88 -6.19 -15.73 0.29
N LEU A 89 -6.59 -14.45 0.26
CA LEU A 89 -5.83 -13.33 0.83
C LEU A 89 -6.67 -12.60 1.87
N ARG A 90 -6.25 -12.63 3.13
CA ARG A 90 -6.91 -11.86 4.20
C ARG A 90 -6.25 -10.51 4.37
N PHE A 91 -7.01 -9.44 4.16
CA PHE A 91 -6.53 -8.05 4.14
C PHE A 91 -6.70 -7.29 5.46
N SER A 92 -6.75 -7.97 6.61
CA SER A 92 -7.00 -7.33 7.91
C SER A 92 -6.02 -6.19 8.23
N GLY A 93 -4.73 -6.43 8.10
CA GLY A 93 -3.70 -5.42 8.35
C GLY A 93 -3.70 -4.28 7.32
N TRP A 94 -4.02 -4.56 6.06
CA TRP A 94 -4.11 -3.55 5.00
C TRP A 94 -5.31 -2.63 5.19
N LEU A 95 -6.41 -3.14 5.72
CA LEU A 95 -7.62 -2.37 6.02
C LEU A 95 -7.59 -1.69 7.39
N ARG A 96 -6.54 -1.91 8.18
CA ARG A 96 -6.40 -1.36 9.54
C ARG A 96 -7.58 -1.67 10.45
N VAL A 97 -8.16 -2.85 10.30
CA VAL A 97 -9.34 -3.28 11.08
C VAL A 97 -9.00 -4.01 12.38
N ASP A 98 -7.72 -4.11 12.73
CA ASP A 98 -7.28 -4.79 13.95
C ASP A 98 -7.67 -4.00 15.21
N ALA A 99 -8.34 -4.65 16.15
CA ALA A 99 -8.85 -4.05 17.38
C ALA A 99 -7.75 -3.50 18.30
N ASN A 100 -6.52 -3.96 18.12
CA ASN A 100 -5.36 -3.51 18.90
C ASN A 100 -4.70 -2.24 18.34
N ASP A 101 -5.13 -1.76 17.18
CA ASP A 101 -4.67 -0.47 16.70
C ASP A 101 -5.44 0.61 17.46
N TYR A 102 -4.79 1.23 18.45
CA TYR A 102 -5.30 2.39 19.19
C TYR A 102 -5.70 3.57 18.28
N ASN A 103 -5.52 3.43 16.99
CA ASN A 103 -5.83 4.41 15.95
C ASN A 103 -7.16 4.17 15.23
N THR A 104 -8.18 3.62 15.88
CA THR A 104 -9.55 3.59 15.33
C THR A 104 -10.06 5.00 14.92
N ARG A 105 -9.41 6.07 15.43
CA ARG A 105 -9.67 7.45 15.02
C ARG A 105 -9.32 7.76 13.57
N ASN A 106 -8.43 6.98 12.96
CA ASN A 106 -7.94 7.19 11.60
C ASN A 106 -8.62 6.27 10.58
N GLN A 107 -9.51 5.37 11.02
CA GLN A 107 -10.28 4.56 10.07
C GLN A 107 -11.23 5.47 9.27
N PRO A 108 -11.39 5.22 7.97
CA PRO A 108 -12.30 6.00 7.16
C PRO A 108 -13.74 5.83 7.67
N ARG A 109 -14.42 6.93 7.96
CA ARG A 109 -15.84 6.93 8.35
C ARG A 109 -16.75 7.01 7.14
N ASP A 110 -16.30 7.72 6.12
CA ASP A 110 -16.99 7.90 4.87
C ASP A 110 -16.15 7.34 3.71
N TRP A 111 -16.83 6.97 2.64
CA TRP A 111 -16.16 6.46 1.45
C TRP A 111 -15.10 7.41 0.89
N SER A 112 -15.35 8.71 0.97
CA SER A 112 -14.40 9.75 0.51
C SER A 112 -13.12 9.86 1.32
N GLN A 113 -13.10 9.32 2.53
CA GLN A 113 -11.94 9.37 3.43
C GLN A 113 -11.00 8.17 3.27
N ARG A 114 -11.39 7.16 2.49
CA ARG A 114 -10.54 5.99 2.27
C ARG A 114 -9.26 6.34 1.50
N THR A 115 -8.23 5.55 1.66
CA THR A 115 -7.06 5.61 0.79
C THR A 115 -7.46 5.23 -0.64
N THR A 116 -7.02 6.02 -1.61
CA THR A 116 -7.18 5.75 -3.05
C THR A 116 -5.85 5.33 -3.67
N GLU A 117 -5.88 4.84 -4.91
CA GLU A 117 -4.66 4.47 -5.66
C GLU A 117 -3.69 5.65 -5.79
N ASP A 118 -4.22 6.88 -5.93
CA ASP A 118 -3.44 8.11 -6.11
C ASP A 118 -2.92 8.72 -4.79
N HIS A 119 -3.24 8.10 -3.65
CA HIS A 119 -2.77 8.63 -2.36
C HIS A 119 -1.24 8.50 -2.28
N GLN A 120 -0.59 9.57 -1.80
CA GLN A 120 0.87 9.68 -1.75
C GLN A 120 1.59 8.51 -1.03
N THR A 121 0.90 7.78 -0.19
CA THR A 121 1.40 6.58 0.48
C THR A 121 0.27 5.60 0.75
N GLN A 122 0.54 4.33 0.57
CA GLN A 122 -0.38 3.25 0.94
C GLN A 122 -0.15 2.76 2.39
N ASN A 123 0.80 3.36 3.11
CA ASN A 123 1.07 3.08 4.52
C ASN A 123 0.60 4.25 5.39
N CYS A 124 -0.68 4.51 5.40
CA CYS A 124 -1.32 5.57 6.19
C CYS A 124 -2.31 4.99 7.21
N GLY A 125 -2.88 5.86 8.06
CA GLY A 125 -3.82 5.45 9.09
C GLY A 125 -5.12 4.84 8.55
N GLN A 126 -5.50 5.19 7.32
CA GLN A 126 -6.67 4.65 6.63
C GLN A 126 -6.40 3.31 5.92
N GLY A 127 -5.15 2.84 5.93
CA GLY A 127 -4.75 1.59 5.30
C GLY A 127 -4.39 1.73 3.81
N VAL A 128 -4.44 0.62 3.11
CA VAL A 128 -4.15 0.49 1.67
C VAL A 128 -5.43 0.68 0.86
N ALA A 129 -5.33 1.18 -0.35
CA ALA A 129 -6.45 1.29 -1.28
C ALA A 129 -7.09 -0.07 -1.57
N ILE A 130 -8.42 -0.12 -1.55
CA ILE A 130 -9.19 -1.36 -1.82
C ILE A 130 -8.94 -1.84 -3.24
N GLU A 131 -8.73 -0.92 -4.15
CA GLU A 131 -8.36 -1.17 -5.54
C GLU A 131 -7.12 -2.05 -5.66
N HIS A 132 -6.09 -1.80 -4.86
CA HIS A 132 -4.88 -2.65 -4.82
C HIS A 132 -5.17 -4.05 -4.27
N MET A 133 -6.06 -4.19 -3.30
CA MET A 133 -6.44 -5.49 -2.77
C MET A 133 -7.15 -6.33 -3.83
N ILE A 134 -8.06 -5.71 -4.57
CA ILE A 134 -8.78 -6.34 -5.68
C ILE A 134 -7.80 -6.73 -6.80
N ALA A 135 -6.91 -5.81 -7.20
CA ALA A 135 -5.90 -6.08 -8.22
C ALA A 135 -4.99 -7.25 -7.84
N LEU A 136 -4.52 -7.31 -6.57
CA LEU A 136 -3.70 -8.40 -6.07
C LEU A 136 -4.45 -9.74 -6.12
N SER A 137 -5.72 -9.75 -5.73
CA SER A 137 -6.57 -10.94 -5.78
C SER A 137 -6.75 -11.45 -7.21
N ASN A 138 -7.02 -10.55 -8.16
CA ASN A 138 -7.15 -10.90 -9.58
C ASN A 138 -5.85 -11.46 -10.17
N ILE A 139 -4.70 -10.80 -9.89
CA ILE A 139 -3.38 -11.25 -10.37
C ILE A 139 -3.04 -12.66 -9.88
N LEU A 140 -3.37 -12.97 -8.64
CA LEU A 140 -3.05 -14.26 -8.02
C LEU A 140 -4.12 -15.34 -8.23
N GLY A 141 -5.31 -14.96 -8.70
CA GLY A 141 -6.48 -15.84 -8.72
C GLY A 141 -6.90 -16.27 -7.31
N ALA A 142 -6.70 -15.41 -6.31
CA ALA A 142 -6.92 -15.72 -4.90
C ALA A 142 -8.15 -14.98 -4.35
N SER A 143 -9.04 -15.68 -3.68
CA SER A 143 -10.26 -15.12 -3.10
C SER A 143 -9.94 -14.09 -2.01
N PRO A 144 -10.45 -12.85 -2.08
CA PRO A 144 -10.20 -11.84 -1.07
C PRO A 144 -11.05 -12.06 0.18
N TRP A 145 -10.44 -11.81 1.33
CA TRP A 145 -11.11 -11.71 2.62
C TRP A 145 -10.93 -10.30 3.17
N PHE A 146 -11.98 -9.49 3.05
CA PHE A 146 -12.00 -8.11 3.49
C PHE A 146 -12.54 -8.00 4.92
N GLY A 147 -11.85 -7.22 5.75
CA GLY A 147 -12.39 -6.75 7.02
C GLY A 147 -13.04 -5.37 6.82
N LEU A 148 -14.28 -5.18 7.22
CA LEU A 148 -14.89 -3.85 7.17
C LEU A 148 -14.52 -3.03 8.41
N PRO A 149 -14.23 -1.72 8.27
CA PRO A 149 -13.84 -0.87 9.39
C PRO A 149 -14.94 -0.79 10.45
N LYS A 150 -14.60 -0.95 11.73
CA LYS A 150 -15.54 -0.85 12.86
C LYS A 150 -16.07 0.57 13.08
N ALA A 151 -15.25 1.59 12.81
CA ALA A 151 -15.63 3.00 13.01
C ALA A 151 -16.72 3.47 12.07
N VAL A 152 -16.96 2.71 11.04
CA VAL A 152 -18.13 2.85 10.22
C VAL A 152 -19.24 2.09 10.95
N SER A 153 -20.05 2.77 11.76
CA SER A 153 -21.47 2.45 11.66
C SER A 153 -21.73 2.69 10.18
N LEU A 154 -21.62 1.60 9.42
CA LEU A 154 -21.55 1.62 7.97
C LEU A 154 -22.68 2.49 7.49
N SER A 155 -22.37 3.71 7.06
CA SER A 155 -23.35 4.43 6.29
C SER A 155 -23.66 3.51 5.12
N ASP A 156 -24.93 3.33 4.81
CA ASP A 156 -25.34 2.51 3.66
C ASP A 156 -24.55 2.88 2.40
N ASP A 157 -24.05 4.12 2.34
CA ASP A 157 -23.18 4.63 1.28
C ASP A 157 -21.81 3.93 1.18
N TYR A 158 -21.11 3.74 2.30
CA TYR A 158 -19.81 3.07 2.26
C TYR A 158 -19.96 1.60 1.84
N ALA A 159 -20.89 0.88 2.45
CA ALA A 159 -21.16 -0.52 2.14
C ALA A 159 -21.58 -0.70 0.67
N THR A 160 -22.46 0.18 0.19
CA THR A 160 -22.93 0.14 -1.20
C THR A 160 -21.80 0.41 -2.19
N LYS A 161 -20.98 1.43 -1.95
CA LYS A 161 -19.85 1.78 -2.82
C LYS A 161 -18.75 0.74 -2.78
N PHE A 162 -18.45 0.18 -1.61
CA PHE A 162 -17.53 -0.93 -1.46
C PHE A 162 -18.00 -2.15 -2.27
N ALA A 163 -19.24 -2.59 -2.06
CA ALA A 163 -19.81 -3.72 -2.77
C ALA A 163 -19.85 -3.49 -4.28
N THR A 164 -20.19 -2.28 -4.71
CA THR A 164 -20.18 -1.89 -6.13
C THR A 164 -18.79 -1.99 -6.72
N MET A 165 -17.77 -1.44 -6.06
CA MET A 165 -16.38 -1.50 -6.51
C MET A 165 -15.89 -2.95 -6.63
N VAL A 166 -16.15 -3.78 -5.61
CA VAL A 166 -15.74 -5.18 -5.62
C VAL A 166 -16.44 -5.95 -6.76
N ARG A 167 -17.75 -5.77 -6.91
CA ARG A 167 -18.52 -6.38 -8.02
C ARG A 167 -17.97 -6.01 -9.39
N ASP A 168 -17.61 -4.74 -9.58
CA ASP A 168 -17.25 -4.20 -10.88
C ASP A 168 -15.78 -4.48 -11.26
N ARG A 169 -14.91 -4.75 -10.29
CA ARG A 169 -13.46 -4.89 -10.52
C ARG A 169 -12.87 -6.24 -10.16
N LEU A 170 -13.52 -7.03 -9.32
CA LEU A 170 -13.03 -8.36 -8.95
C LEU A 170 -13.40 -9.37 -10.04
N ASP A 171 -12.49 -10.31 -10.33
CA ASP A 171 -12.78 -11.45 -11.18
C ASP A 171 -14.01 -12.23 -10.64
N PRO A 172 -15.07 -12.40 -11.43
CA PRO A 172 -16.32 -13.01 -10.99
C PRO A 172 -16.19 -14.50 -10.62
N SER A 173 -15.09 -15.14 -10.95
CA SER A 173 -14.80 -16.52 -10.53
C SER A 173 -14.32 -16.65 -9.11
N LEU A 174 -13.90 -15.54 -8.46
CA LEU A 174 -13.37 -15.51 -7.11
C LEU A 174 -14.49 -15.36 -6.07
N LEU A 175 -14.38 -16.11 -4.99
CA LEU A 175 -15.27 -15.97 -3.84
C LEU A 175 -14.86 -14.74 -3.02
N ILE A 176 -15.85 -14.08 -2.42
CA ILE A 176 -15.64 -12.92 -1.57
C ILE A 176 -15.96 -13.31 -0.13
N TYR A 177 -15.02 -13.07 0.77
CA TYR A 177 -15.22 -13.22 2.20
C TYR A 177 -15.24 -11.83 2.85
N ILE A 178 -16.26 -11.58 3.66
CA ILE A 178 -16.41 -10.30 4.38
C ILE A 178 -16.49 -10.59 5.87
N GLU A 179 -15.65 -9.92 6.62
CA GLU A 179 -15.61 -9.96 8.07
C GLU A 179 -15.97 -8.57 8.62
N TYR A 180 -17.01 -8.53 9.45
CA TYR A 180 -17.28 -7.34 10.26
C TYR A 180 -16.58 -7.52 11.59
N ARG A 181 -15.47 -6.80 11.79
CA ARG A 181 -14.66 -7.01 12.98
C ARG A 181 -15.15 -6.19 14.16
N ASP A 182 -15.78 -6.87 15.08
CA ASP A 182 -15.98 -6.45 16.46
C ASP A 182 -15.14 -7.35 17.39
N GLU A 183 -13.82 -7.32 17.26
CA GLU A 183 -12.99 -7.88 18.31
C GLU A 183 -13.05 -6.91 19.50
N GLY A 184 -13.98 -7.19 20.41
CA GLY A 184 -13.95 -6.62 21.75
C GLY A 184 -12.59 -6.90 22.42
N PRO A 185 -12.23 -6.19 23.50
CA PRO A 185 -10.99 -6.48 24.23
C PRO A 185 -10.97 -7.98 24.58
N PRO A 186 -9.78 -8.63 24.49
CA PRO A 186 -9.67 -10.03 24.84
C PRO A 186 -10.24 -10.23 26.24
N PRO A 187 -10.96 -11.32 26.48
CA PRO A 187 -11.51 -11.59 27.80
C PRO A 187 -10.39 -11.51 28.84
N PRO A 188 -10.65 -10.96 30.03
CA PRO A 188 -9.63 -10.84 31.07
C PRO A 188 -9.02 -12.22 31.32
N ARG A 189 -7.68 -12.28 31.33
CA ARG A 189 -6.97 -13.55 31.59
C ARG A 189 -7.50 -14.11 32.92
N ARG A 190 -7.97 -15.34 32.89
CA ARG A 190 -8.36 -16.05 34.13
C ARG A 190 -7.18 -16.00 35.10
N PRO A 191 -7.36 -15.56 36.34
CA PRO A 191 -6.31 -15.66 37.32
C PRO A 191 -5.86 -17.14 37.45
N PRO A 192 -4.57 -17.40 37.69
CA PRO A 192 -4.08 -18.74 37.91
C PRO A 192 -4.92 -19.40 39.03
N ALA A 193 -5.32 -20.64 38.83
CA ALA A 193 -5.99 -21.41 39.86
C ALA A 193 -5.07 -21.40 41.12
N ARG A 194 -5.60 -20.95 42.25
CA ARG A 194 -4.89 -21.06 43.53
C ARG A 194 -4.70 -22.52 43.82
N ALA A 195 -3.45 -22.94 44.01
CA ALA A 195 -3.08 -24.25 44.52
C ALA A 195 -3.46 -24.37 46.00
#